data_0576556af98810b9446795e84133f2d7
#
_entry.id   0576556af98810b9446795e84133f2d7
#
_cell.length_a   1.000
_cell.length_b   1.000
_cell.length_c   1.000
_cell.angle_alpha   90.00
_cell.angle_beta   90.00
_cell.angle_gamma   90.00
#
_symmetry.space_group_name_H-M   'P 1'
#
loop_
_entity.id
_entity.type
_entity.pdbx_description
1 polymer ?
#
loop_
_entity_poly.entity_id
_entity_poly.type
_entity_poly.pdbx_seq_one_letter_code
_entity_poly.pdbx_strand_id
1 'polypeptide(L)'
;MAAVAEPWQTAEIPGPKKALVITKAEVVAAMIKRAKHPILVVGHKAVETELEGRKLIDYMIDLAKKANIPLVATAHIVSEFTKRGYKPAGFMPAVDIGNRLVDASWNGIDGKGPHDLALFVGLPYYMEWTILSGLKHFAQNLKVITLDNVYQPHASWSFSNISVKDWIENLKLIIGKFEGGSE
;
A
#
# COMPACT_ATOMS: atom_id res chain seq x y z
N MET A 1 10.06 17.86 -26.15
CA MET A 1 9.73 16.49 -26.61
C MET A 1 8.68 15.94 -25.64
N ALA A 2 7.49 15.56 -26.11
CA ALA A 2 6.52 14.86 -25.29
C ALA A 2 7.14 13.51 -24.89
N ALA A 3 7.17 13.20 -23.59
CA ALA A 3 7.61 11.90 -23.12
C ALA A 3 6.70 10.83 -23.73
N VAL A 4 7.27 9.89 -24.46
CA VAL A 4 6.52 8.74 -24.98
C VAL A 4 5.97 7.98 -23.78
N ALA A 5 4.63 7.79 -23.76
CA ALA A 5 4.01 7.03 -22.67
C ALA A 5 4.51 5.58 -22.73
N GLU A 6 4.98 5.06 -21.60
CA GLU A 6 5.32 3.66 -21.50
C GLU A 6 4.06 2.79 -21.70
N PRO A 7 4.16 1.60 -22.32
CA PRO A 7 2.99 0.76 -22.63
C PRO A 7 2.08 0.47 -21.45
N TRP A 8 2.65 0.37 -20.26
CA TRP A 8 1.93 0.15 -18.99
C TRP A 8 1.23 1.39 -18.45
N GLN A 9 1.44 2.56 -19.06
CA GLN A 9 0.80 3.83 -18.71
C GLN A 9 -0.34 4.24 -19.67
N THR A 10 -0.55 3.50 -20.76
CA THR A 10 -1.45 3.91 -21.84
C THR A 10 -2.93 3.67 -21.56
N ALA A 11 -3.26 2.79 -20.62
CA ALA A 11 -4.65 2.42 -20.34
C ALA A 11 -5.42 3.49 -19.53
N GLU A 12 -4.70 4.39 -18.84
CA GLU A 12 -5.28 5.32 -17.89
C GLU A 12 -4.76 6.73 -18.09
N ILE A 13 -5.65 7.72 -18.01
CA ILE A 13 -5.27 9.15 -18.08
C ILE A 13 -5.46 9.76 -16.68
N PRO A 14 -4.43 9.77 -15.82
CA PRO A 14 -4.55 10.25 -14.45
C PRO A 14 -4.51 11.78 -14.31
N GLY A 15 -4.53 12.49 -15.42
CA GLY A 15 -4.28 13.93 -15.48
C GLY A 15 -2.78 14.26 -15.52
N PRO A 16 -2.37 15.52 -15.25
CA PRO A 16 -0.97 15.96 -15.42
C PRO A 16 0.00 15.34 -14.42
N LYS A 17 -0.50 14.88 -13.28
CA LYS A 17 0.29 14.19 -12.25
C LYS A 17 -0.04 12.72 -12.25
N LYS A 18 0.95 11.87 -12.44
CA LYS A 18 0.85 10.42 -12.36
C LYS A 18 1.87 9.86 -11.37
N ALA A 19 1.64 8.64 -10.91
CA ALA A 19 2.55 7.97 -9.96
C ALA A 19 3.98 7.89 -10.50
N LEU A 20 4.94 8.16 -9.64
CA LEU A 20 6.34 7.87 -9.92
C LEU A 20 6.57 6.36 -9.86
N VAL A 21 7.35 5.83 -10.79
CA VAL A 21 7.66 4.41 -10.84
C VAL A 21 8.67 4.06 -9.77
N ILE A 22 8.34 3.03 -9.00
CA ILE A 22 9.28 2.42 -8.05
C ILE A 22 10.25 1.56 -8.85
N THR A 23 11.48 2.03 -9.01
CA THR A 23 12.54 1.30 -9.72
C THR A 23 13.41 0.46 -8.78
N LYS A 24 13.37 0.76 -7.47
CA LYS A 24 14.14 0.07 -6.44
C LYS A 24 13.31 -0.09 -5.17
N ALA A 25 13.20 -1.32 -4.68
CA ALA A 25 12.45 -1.65 -3.47
C ALA A 25 12.93 -0.89 -2.22
N GLU A 26 14.23 -0.58 -2.15
CA GLU A 26 14.83 0.15 -1.03
C GLU A 26 14.25 1.56 -0.87
N VAL A 27 13.78 2.17 -1.95
CA VAL A 27 13.13 3.50 -1.89
C VAL A 27 11.85 3.42 -1.06
N VAL A 28 11.06 2.36 -1.22
CA VAL A 28 9.84 2.13 -0.42
C VAL A 28 10.19 1.99 1.06
N ALA A 29 11.18 1.16 1.38
CA ALA A 29 11.63 0.98 2.76
C ALA A 29 12.14 2.30 3.38
N ALA A 30 12.89 3.10 2.61
CA ALA A 30 13.36 4.41 3.06
C ALA A 30 12.21 5.39 3.30
N MET A 31 11.17 5.35 2.47
CA MET A 31 9.98 6.19 2.63
C MET A 31 9.20 5.80 3.88
N ILE A 32 9.03 4.51 4.14
CA ILE A 32 8.40 4.00 5.35
C ILE A 32 9.18 4.46 6.60
N LYS A 33 10.51 4.33 6.59
CA LYS A 33 11.37 4.76 7.71
C LYS A 33 11.33 6.27 7.98
N ARG A 34 11.06 7.08 6.95
CA ARG A 34 10.98 8.55 7.05
C ARG A 34 9.59 9.04 7.44
N ALA A 35 8.57 8.23 7.20
CA ALA A 35 7.20 8.58 7.54
C ALA A 35 7.05 8.71 9.07
N LYS A 36 6.32 9.74 9.49
CA LYS A 36 6.04 9.96 10.90
C LYS A 36 4.94 9.05 11.40
N HIS A 37 3.94 8.82 10.55
CA HIS A 37 2.77 8.04 10.91
C HIS A 37 2.26 7.23 9.69
N PRO A 38 2.99 6.18 9.28
CA PRO A 38 2.58 5.33 8.16
C PRO A 38 1.37 4.46 8.53
N ILE A 39 0.62 4.01 7.51
CA ILE A 39 -0.47 3.04 7.64
C ILE A 39 -0.41 2.03 6.49
N LEU A 40 -0.73 0.77 6.75
CA LEU A 40 -0.81 -0.29 5.75
C LEU A 40 -2.25 -0.75 5.59
N VAL A 41 -2.80 -0.61 4.39
CA VAL A 41 -4.17 -1.01 4.03
C VAL A 41 -4.11 -2.28 3.18
N VAL A 42 -4.72 -3.35 3.68
CA VAL A 42 -4.68 -4.67 3.04
C VAL A 42 -6.07 -5.09 2.58
N GLY A 43 -6.21 -5.31 1.28
CA GLY A 43 -7.43 -5.74 0.61
C GLY A 43 -7.59 -7.26 0.53
N HIS A 44 -8.79 -7.70 0.11
CA HIS A 44 -9.16 -9.12 0.09
C HIS A 44 -8.32 -9.98 -0.86
N LYS A 45 -7.81 -9.41 -1.94
CA LYS A 45 -6.93 -10.13 -2.86
C LYS A 45 -5.64 -10.63 -2.20
N ALA A 46 -5.23 -10.02 -1.08
CA ALA A 46 -4.07 -10.50 -0.34
C ALA A 46 -4.26 -11.93 0.22
N VAL A 47 -5.51 -12.34 0.45
CA VAL A 47 -5.84 -13.71 0.87
C VAL A 47 -5.90 -14.67 -0.31
N GLU A 48 -6.32 -14.19 -1.47
CA GLU A 48 -6.46 -14.98 -2.68
C GLU A 48 -5.11 -15.20 -3.38
N THR A 49 -4.25 -14.19 -3.37
CA THR A 49 -2.97 -14.22 -4.07
C THR A 49 -1.96 -15.10 -3.36
N GLU A 50 -1.46 -16.10 -4.07
CA GLU A 50 -0.40 -17.00 -3.62
C GLU A 50 0.90 -16.70 -4.36
N LEU A 51 1.97 -16.57 -3.59
CA LEU A 51 3.30 -16.18 -4.03
C LEU A 51 4.32 -17.19 -3.49
N GLU A 52 4.84 -18.08 -4.34
CA GLU A 52 5.80 -19.13 -3.97
C GLU A 52 5.34 -19.98 -2.76
N GLY A 53 4.07 -20.44 -2.79
CA GLY A 53 3.51 -21.26 -1.71
C GLY A 53 3.13 -20.52 -0.44
N ARG A 54 3.23 -19.20 -0.44
CA ARG A 54 2.85 -18.32 0.68
C ARG A 54 1.82 -17.28 0.22
N LYS A 55 0.84 -16.95 1.04
CA LYS A 55 -0.15 -15.93 0.70
C LYS A 55 0.41 -14.52 0.86
N LEU A 56 -0.04 -13.59 0.01
CA LEU A 56 0.37 -12.18 0.08
C LEU A 56 0.08 -11.56 1.46
N ILE A 57 -1.02 -11.94 2.09
CA ILE A 57 -1.36 -11.50 3.46
C ILE A 57 -0.24 -11.81 4.47
N ASP A 58 0.48 -12.92 4.30
CA ASP A 58 1.56 -13.30 5.22
C ASP A 58 2.77 -12.37 5.08
N TYR A 59 3.08 -11.92 3.86
CA TYR A 59 4.10 -10.89 3.62
C TYR A 59 3.69 -9.55 4.24
N MET A 60 2.39 -9.20 4.19
CA MET A 60 1.89 -7.95 4.77
C MET A 60 1.92 -7.97 6.30
N ILE A 61 1.64 -9.10 6.91
CA ILE A 61 1.80 -9.29 8.36
C ILE A 61 3.26 -9.10 8.77
N ASP A 62 4.19 -9.69 8.02
CA ASP A 62 5.62 -9.52 8.29
C ASP A 62 6.06 -8.07 8.15
N LEU A 63 5.62 -7.38 7.10
CA LEU A 63 5.92 -5.96 6.90
C LEU A 63 5.39 -5.12 8.07
N ALA A 64 4.12 -5.33 8.44
CA ALA A 64 3.49 -4.60 9.54
C ALA A 64 4.22 -4.81 10.87
N LYS A 65 4.59 -6.06 11.18
CA LYS A 65 5.33 -6.40 12.41
C LYS A 65 6.73 -5.80 12.42
N LYS A 66 7.52 -6.03 11.36
CA LYS A 66 8.93 -5.64 11.31
C LYS A 66 9.12 -4.13 11.20
N ALA A 67 8.26 -3.46 10.44
CA ALA A 67 8.30 -2.00 10.29
C ALA A 67 7.49 -1.25 11.36
N ASN A 68 6.81 -1.98 12.26
CA ASN A 68 5.91 -1.43 13.29
C ASN A 68 4.87 -0.47 12.73
N ILE A 69 4.19 -0.88 11.65
CA ILE A 69 3.17 -0.08 10.97
C ILE A 69 1.78 -0.59 11.36
N PRO A 70 0.83 0.27 11.79
CA PRO A 70 -0.55 -0.13 11.98
C PRO A 70 -1.15 -0.63 10.66
N LEU A 71 -1.70 -1.86 10.69
CA LEU A 71 -2.35 -2.49 9.54
C LEU A 71 -3.85 -2.41 9.70
N VAL A 72 -4.52 -1.96 8.65
CA VAL A 72 -5.98 -1.96 8.51
C VAL A 72 -6.38 -3.03 7.49
N ALA A 73 -7.25 -3.93 7.94
CA ALA A 73 -7.83 -4.95 7.07
C ALA A 73 -9.13 -4.45 6.44
N THR A 74 -9.36 -4.72 5.15
CA THR A 74 -10.70 -4.56 4.60
C THR A 74 -11.65 -5.61 5.20
N ALA A 75 -12.93 -5.24 5.42
CA ALA A 75 -13.85 -5.92 6.34
C ALA A 75 -13.94 -7.46 6.21
N HIS A 76 -13.79 -8.00 5.00
CA HIS A 76 -14.00 -9.44 4.77
C HIS A 76 -12.85 -10.34 5.21
N ILE A 77 -11.65 -9.79 5.44
CA ILE A 77 -10.44 -10.60 5.66
C ILE A 77 -9.94 -10.63 7.11
N VAL A 78 -10.67 -10.03 8.03
CA VAL A 78 -10.27 -9.96 9.45
C VAL A 78 -10.06 -11.35 10.05
N SER A 79 -10.94 -12.31 9.72
CA SER A 79 -10.83 -13.70 10.18
C SER A 79 -9.53 -14.36 9.72
N GLU A 80 -9.05 -14.02 8.53
CA GLU A 80 -7.80 -14.57 7.98
C GLU A 80 -6.57 -14.06 8.73
N PHE A 81 -6.58 -12.83 9.22
CA PHE A 81 -5.55 -12.30 10.11
C PHE A 81 -5.59 -13.00 11.47
N THR A 82 -6.79 -13.20 12.04
CA THR A 82 -6.97 -13.89 13.32
C THR A 82 -6.47 -15.34 13.27
N LYS A 83 -6.76 -16.08 12.19
CA LYS A 83 -6.25 -17.43 11.96
C LYS A 83 -4.71 -17.50 11.95
N ARG A 84 -4.05 -16.42 11.58
CA ARG A 84 -2.58 -16.27 11.57
C ARG A 84 -2.01 -15.68 12.85
N GLY A 85 -2.84 -15.56 13.88
CA GLY A 85 -2.42 -14.99 15.17
C GLY A 85 -2.05 -13.50 15.11
N TYR A 86 -2.56 -12.78 14.13
CA TYR A 86 -2.33 -11.34 13.97
C TYR A 86 -3.64 -10.56 14.17
N LYS A 87 -3.58 -9.52 15.01
CA LYS A 87 -4.72 -8.60 15.22
C LYS A 87 -4.45 -7.29 14.46
N PRO A 88 -5.21 -6.98 13.39
CA PRO A 88 -5.12 -5.69 12.73
C PRO A 88 -5.41 -4.53 13.70
N ALA A 89 -4.82 -3.37 13.45
CA ALA A 89 -5.10 -2.14 14.21
C ALA A 89 -6.55 -1.67 14.03
N GLY A 90 -7.17 -2.03 12.89
CA GLY A 90 -8.58 -1.79 12.63
C GLY A 90 -9.06 -2.57 11.41
N PHE A 91 -10.37 -2.55 11.21
CA PHE A 91 -10.99 -3.10 10.01
C PHE A 91 -12.16 -2.20 9.58
N MET A 92 -12.27 -1.97 8.29
CA MET A 92 -13.36 -1.18 7.70
C MET A 92 -13.40 -1.36 6.19
N PRO A 93 -14.53 -1.01 5.52
CA PRO A 93 -14.59 -0.99 4.07
C PRO A 93 -13.47 -0.13 3.45
N ALA A 94 -12.96 -0.52 2.28
CA ALA A 94 -11.86 0.20 1.64
C ALA A 94 -12.20 1.68 1.35
N VAL A 95 -13.45 1.97 1.02
CA VAL A 95 -13.92 3.34 0.79
C VAL A 95 -13.91 4.16 2.08
N ASP A 96 -14.26 3.55 3.21
CA ASP A 96 -14.24 4.23 4.51
C ASP A 96 -12.83 4.65 4.90
N ILE A 97 -11.83 3.77 4.68
CA ILE A 97 -10.44 4.16 4.95
C ILE A 97 -10.01 5.32 4.05
N GLY A 98 -10.41 5.31 2.78
CA GLY A 98 -10.17 6.42 1.86
C GLY A 98 -10.76 7.73 2.37
N ASN A 99 -12.03 7.72 2.78
CA ASN A 99 -12.70 8.90 3.31
C ASN A 99 -12.04 9.42 4.61
N ARG A 100 -11.62 8.54 5.50
CA ARG A 100 -10.91 8.92 6.74
C ARG A 100 -9.54 9.49 6.46
N LEU A 101 -8.81 8.95 5.49
CA LEU A 101 -7.50 9.47 5.10
C LEU A 101 -7.55 10.86 4.45
N VAL A 102 -8.70 11.25 3.91
CA VAL A 102 -8.96 12.61 3.40
C VAL A 102 -9.31 13.59 4.53
N ASP A 103 -9.94 13.10 5.60
CA ASP A 103 -10.38 13.92 6.71
C ASP A 103 -9.21 14.38 7.58
N ALA A 104 -8.87 15.66 7.51
CA ALA A 104 -7.78 16.25 8.29
C ALA A 104 -8.05 16.24 9.81
N SER A 105 -9.30 16.05 10.24
CA SER A 105 -9.68 15.95 11.65
C SER A 105 -9.57 14.52 12.20
N TRP A 106 -9.35 13.54 11.34
CA TRP A 106 -9.19 12.15 11.79
C TRP A 106 -7.87 11.94 12.52
N ASN A 107 -7.96 11.47 13.75
CA ASN A 107 -6.79 11.19 14.59
C ASN A 107 -6.04 9.88 14.26
N GLY A 108 -6.22 9.37 13.04
CA GLY A 108 -5.58 8.11 12.63
C GLY A 108 -6.23 6.87 13.24
N ILE A 109 -5.77 5.69 12.80
CA ILE A 109 -6.34 4.41 13.26
C ILE A 109 -5.98 4.08 14.71
N ASP A 110 -4.91 4.65 15.21
CA ASP A 110 -4.37 4.43 16.57
C ASP A 110 -4.50 5.66 17.49
N GLY A 111 -5.18 6.71 17.05
CA GLY A 111 -5.42 7.92 17.82
C GLY A 111 -4.24 8.88 17.95
N LYS A 112 -3.15 8.66 17.17
CA LYS A 112 -1.92 9.46 17.28
C LYS A 112 -1.82 10.63 16.29
N GLY A 113 -2.89 10.91 15.57
CA GLY A 113 -2.96 11.98 14.59
C GLY A 113 -3.07 11.45 13.15
N PRO A 114 -3.15 12.35 12.17
CA PRO A 114 -3.32 11.97 10.77
C PRO A 114 -2.10 11.21 10.23
N HIS A 115 -2.36 10.28 9.32
CA HIS A 115 -1.31 9.54 8.62
C HIS A 115 -0.66 10.40 7.54
N ASP A 116 0.65 10.28 7.36
CA ASP A 116 1.43 10.99 6.33
C ASP A 116 1.88 10.08 5.18
N LEU A 117 1.78 8.77 5.37
CA LEU A 117 2.07 7.75 4.37
C LEU A 117 1.04 6.63 4.44
N ALA A 118 0.39 6.31 3.33
CA ALA A 118 -0.49 5.15 3.22
C ALA A 118 0.08 4.16 2.18
N LEU A 119 0.19 2.90 2.58
CA LEU A 119 0.57 1.78 1.74
C LEU A 119 -0.69 0.99 1.41
N PHE A 120 -0.97 0.77 0.13
CA PHE A 120 -2.12 -0.02 -0.33
C PHE A 120 -1.64 -1.30 -1.00
N VAL A 121 -2.37 -2.39 -0.78
CA VAL A 121 -2.10 -3.68 -1.42
C VAL A 121 -3.31 -4.60 -1.39
N GLY A 122 -3.49 -5.34 -2.48
CA GLY A 122 -4.50 -6.40 -2.55
C GLY A 122 -5.95 -5.93 -2.63
N LEU A 123 -6.19 -4.72 -3.10
CA LEU A 123 -7.52 -4.26 -3.50
C LEU A 123 -7.79 -4.63 -4.97
N PRO A 124 -9.07 -4.77 -5.39
CA PRO A 124 -9.40 -4.78 -6.81
C PRO A 124 -8.90 -3.51 -7.48
N TYR A 125 -8.28 -3.64 -8.65
CA TYR A 125 -7.64 -2.53 -9.37
C TYR A 125 -8.54 -1.28 -9.50
N TYR A 126 -9.78 -1.47 -9.97
CA TYR A 126 -10.73 -0.37 -10.17
C TYR A 126 -11.16 0.32 -8.87
N MET A 127 -11.26 -0.43 -7.77
CA MET A 127 -11.62 0.12 -6.47
C MET A 127 -10.45 0.92 -5.90
N GLU A 128 -9.24 0.36 -5.97
CA GLU A 128 -8.02 1.06 -5.56
C GLU A 128 -7.84 2.34 -6.39
N TRP A 129 -7.96 2.24 -7.72
CA TRP A 129 -7.89 3.39 -8.63
C TRP A 129 -8.83 4.53 -8.21
N THR A 130 -10.09 4.22 -7.89
CA THR A 130 -11.08 5.19 -7.45
C THR A 130 -10.71 5.85 -6.13
N ILE A 131 -10.30 5.04 -5.14
CA ILE A 131 -9.88 5.53 -3.82
C ILE A 131 -8.65 6.41 -3.96
N LEU A 132 -7.63 5.96 -4.69
CA LEU A 132 -6.39 6.71 -4.89
C LEU A 132 -6.62 8.01 -5.66
N SER A 133 -7.56 8.05 -6.60
CA SER A 133 -7.98 9.29 -7.27
C SER A 133 -8.52 10.30 -6.25
N GLY A 134 -9.38 9.87 -5.34
CA GLY A 134 -9.88 10.72 -4.25
C GLY A 134 -8.76 11.22 -3.34
N LEU A 135 -7.86 10.33 -2.90
CA LEU A 135 -6.73 10.69 -2.04
C LEU A 135 -5.79 11.69 -2.74
N LYS A 136 -5.50 11.48 -4.02
CA LYS A 136 -4.65 12.38 -4.81
C LYS A 136 -5.18 13.81 -4.87
N HIS A 137 -6.49 13.99 -4.92
CA HIS A 137 -7.11 15.30 -5.04
C HIS A 137 -7.38 15.97 -3.69
N PHE A 138 -7.68 15.21 -2.66
CA PHE A 138 -8.21 15.77 -1.40
C PHE A 138 -7.29 15.56 -0.19
N ALA A 139 -6.39 14.56 -0.20
CA ALA A 139 -5.46 14.29 0.90
C ALA A 139 -4.07 14.89 0.63
N GLN A 140 -3.96 16.23 0.66
CA GLN A 140 -2.77 16.97 0.22
C GLN A 140 -1.49 16.62 1.01
N ASN A 141 -1.61 16.27 2.29
CA ASN A 141 -0.48 15.96 3.17
C ASN A 141 -0.15 14.46 3.21
N LEU A 142 -0.92 13.63 2.52
CA LEU A 142 -0.74 12.20 2.47
C LEU A 142 0.04 11.79 1.22
N LYS A 143 1.04 10.96 1.40
CA LYS A 143 1.69 10.24 0.31
C LYS A 143 1.14 8.83 0.23
N VAL A 144 0.97 8.33 -0.98
CA VAL A 144 0.38 7.00 -1.21
C VAL A 144 1.34 6.17 -2.03
N ILE A 145 1.61 4.95 -1.55
CA ILE A 145 2.37 3.93 -2.27
C ILE A 145 1.44 2.73 -2.49
N THR A 146 1.35 2.23 -3.71
CA THR A 146 0.77 0.91 -3.97
C THR A 146 1.87 -0.13 -4.06
N LEU A 147 1.66 -1.25 -3.36
CA LEU A 147 2.60 -2.37 -3.32
C LEU A 147 2.20 -3.51 -4.27
N ASP A 148 1.11 -3.37 -5.01
CA ASP A 148 0.68 -4.34 -6.02
C ASP A 148 1.60 -4.31 -7.24
N ASN A 149 1.65 -5.41 -7.97
CA ASN A 149 2.50 -5.55 -9.17
C ASN A 149 1.94 -4.88 -10.42
N VAL A 150 0.77 -4.24 -10.31
CA VAL A 150 0.10 -3.51 -11.39
C VAL A 150 0.18 -2.02 -11.12
N TYR A 151 0.51 -1.24 -12.15
CA TYR A 151 0.68 0.20 -12.03
C TYR A 151 -0.63 0.92 -11.69
N GLN A 152 -0.60 1.72 -10.64
CA GLN A 152 -1.71 2.57 -10.19
C GLN A 152 -1.37 4.05 -10.39
N PRO A 153 -1.93 4.69 -11.42
CA PRO A 153 -1.52 6.03 -11.84
C PRO A 153 -1.87 7.14 -10.84
N HIS A 154 -2.84 6.91 -9.95
CA HIS A 154 -3.25 7.88 -8.94
C HIS A 154 -2.46 7.79 -7.62
N ALA A 155 -1.62 6.79 -7.43
CA ALA A 155 -0.70 6.75 -6.31
C ALA A 155 0.36 7.87 -6.42
N SER A 156 1.09 8.12 -5.34
CA SER A 156 2.32 8.92 -5.40
C SER A 156 3.46 8.11 -6.01
N TRP A 157 3.55 6.83 -5.63
CA TRP A 157 4.50 5.85 -6.17
C TRP A 157 3.82 4.51 -6.39
N SER A 158 4.18 3.85 -7.46
CA SER A 158 3.68 2.53 -7.84
C SER A 158 4.77 1.73 -8.53
N PHE A 159 4.75 0.40 -8.37
CA PHE A 159 5.48 -0.46 -9.29
C PHE A 159 4.92 -0.28 -10.71
N SER A 160 5.76 -0.47 -11.72
CA SER A 160 5.29 -0.71 -13.08
C SER A 160 4.62 -2.09 -13.15
N ASN A 161 4.02 -2.44 -14.29
CA ASN A 161 3.47 -3.80 -14.46
C ASN A 161 4.62 -4.82 -14.45
N ILE A 162 5.02 -5.26 -13.25
CA ILE A 162 6.13 -6.19 -13.03
C ILE A 162 5.66 -7.63 -12.97
N SER A 163 6.57 -8.56 -13.25
CA SER A 163 6.29 -9.98 -13.14
C SER A 163 6.02 -10.37 -11.67
N VAL A 164 5.31 -11.50 -11.47
CA VAL A 164 5.06 -12.03 -10.12
C VAL A 164 6.38 -12.34 -9.41
N LYS A 165 7.38 -12.83 -10.14
CA LYS A 165 8.71 -13.13 -9.58
C LYS A 165 9.40 -11.87 -9.07
N ASP A 166 9.46 -10.80 -9.89
CA ASP A 166 10.07 -9.54 -9.49
C ASP A 166 9.29 -8.90 -8.34
N TRP A 167 7.97 -9.07 -8.32
CA TRP A 167 7.13 -8.58 -7.24
C TRP A 167 7.49 -9.22 -5.91
N ILE A 168 7.61 -10.55 -5.87
CA ILE A 168 8.01 -11.29 -4.66
C ILE A 168 9.39 -10.84 -4.18
N GLU A 169 10.36 -10.72 -5.10
CA GLU A 169 11.70 -10.27 -4.78
C GLU A 169 11.68 -8.86 -4.16
N ASN A 170 10.93 -7.92 -4.75
CA ASN A 170 10.76 -6.58 -4.21
C ASN A 170 10.12 -6.57 -2.82
N LEU A 171 9.05 -7.36 -2.60
CA LEU A 171 8.41 -7.46 -1.28
C LEU A 171 9.37 -8.00 -0.23
N LYS A 172 10.13 -9.06 -0.55
CA LYS A 172 11.16 -9.62 0.33
C LYS A 172 12.25 -8.60 0.66
N LEU A 173 12.71 -7.83 -0.34
CA LEU A 173 13.70 -6.77 -0.13
C LEU A 173 13.17 -5.65 0.77
N ILE A 174 11.94 -5.20 0.57
CA ILE A 174 11.32 -4.18 1.43
C ILE A 174 11.27 -4.68 2.87
N ILE A 175 10.75 -5.88 3.09
CA ILE A 175 10.60 -6.47 4.43
C ILE A 175 11.95 -6.69 5.09
N GLY A 176 12.95 -7.18 4.34
CA GLY A 176 14.31 -7.42 4.84
C GLY A 176 15.03 -6.16 5.35
N LYS A 177 14.67 -4.98 4.84
CA LYS A 177 15.24 -3.70 5.34
C LYS A 177 14.82 -3.34 6.77
N PHE A 178 13.90 -4.09 7.36
CA PHE A 178 13.42 -3.93 8.75
C PHE A 178 13.86 -5.09 9.66
N GLU A 179 14.66 -6.04 9.17
CA GLU A 179 15.14 -7.19 9.96
C GLU A 179 16.29 -6.84 10.93
N GLY A 180 16.83 -5.62 10.89
CA GLY A 180 17.94 -5.17 11.74
C GLY A 180 17.59 -4.13 12.80
N GLY A 181 16.32 -3.92 13.12
CA GLY A 181 15.85 -2.84 14.00
C GLY A 181 15.34 -3.27 15.39
N SER A 182 15.79 -4.40 15.89
CA SER A 182 15.50 -4.85 17.27
C SER A 182 16.82 -4.93 18.04
N GLU A 183 17.38 -3.79 18.41
CA GLU A 183 18.28 -3.61 19.53
C GLU A 183 17.81 -2.42 20.36
#